data_ecdd18d437706f8b555dc5a2c0e2af38
#
_entry.id   ecdd18d437706f8b555dc5a2c0e2af38
#
_cell.length_a   1.000
_cell.length_b   1.000
_cell.length_c   1.000
_cell.angle_alpha   90.00
_cell.angle_beta   90.00
_cell.angle_gamma   90.00
#
_symmetry.space_group_name_H-M   'P 1'
#
loop_
_entity.id
_entity.type
_entity.pdbx_description
1 polymer ?
#
loop_
_entity_poly.entity_id
_entity_poly.type
_entity_poly.pdbx_seq_one_letter_code
_entity_poly.pdbx_strand_id
1 'polypeptide(L)'
;TVLGYETALLRQGFGGASKNLREITKVAVTNELFQTAILAQDDFMDKSPLRRGVPSLYVAIDDWHKKRRMLGDSLHFGVSQAINISTIGFFLASDIIAQSKFPAENKIKAISVFNKIVTYTALGQILDINIPAIQGEKREKDVLDVERFKTAQYTAIGPLTMGAYLAG
;
A
#
# COMPACT_ATOMS: atom_id res chain seq x y z
N THR A 1 -4.25 2.36 13.38
CA THR A 1 -4.61 2.84 12.09
C THR A 1 -5.82 2.08 11.55
N VAL A 2 -6.63 2.69 10.69
CA VAL A 2 -7.95 2.16 10.30
C VAL A 2 -7.83 0.80 9.61
N LEU A 3 -6.96 0.68 8.61
CA LEU A 3 -6.82 -0.54 7.81
C LEU A 3 -6.39 -1.78 8.61
N GLY A 4 -5.46 -1.61 9.53
CA GLY A 4 -5.03 -2.68 10.42
C GLY A 4 -6.10 -3.07 11.43
N TYR A 5 -6.88 -2.10 11.91
CA TYR A 5 -7.98 -2.33 12.83
C TYR A 5 -9.13 -3.13 12.18
N GLU A 6 -9.49 -2.81 10.94
CA GLU A 6 -10.50 -3.57 10.19
C GLU A 6 -10.12 -5.04 10.03
N THR A 7 -8.87 -5.34 9.68
CA THR A 7 -8.37 -6.72 9.60
C THR A 7 -8.51 -7.45 10.95
N ALA A 8 -8.19 -6.78 12.05
CA ALA A 8 -8.27 -7.37 13.39
C ALA A 8 -9.72 -7.57 13.84
N LEU A 9 -10.61 -6.60 13.59
CA LEU A 9 -12.02 -6.68 13.94
C LEU A 9 -12.74 -7.82 13.22
N LEU A 10 -12.53 -7.97 11.92
CA LEU A 10 -13.18 -9.03 11.16
C LEU A 10 -12.75 -10.41 11.63
N ARG A 11 -11.47 -10.60 11.89
CA ARG A 11 -11.03 -11.86 12.45
C ARG A 11 -11.72 -12.19 13.76
N GLN A 12 -11.95 -11.21 14.64
CA GLN A 12 -12.70 -11.41 15.89
C GLN A 12 -14.18 -11.68 15.61
N GLY A 13 -14.79 -10.94 14.68
CA GLY A 13 -16.19 -11.12 14.29
C GLY A 13 -16.50 -12.49 13.68
N PHE A 14 -15.51 -13.11 13.01
CA PHE A 14 -15.62 -14.47 12.46
C PHE A 14 -15.13 -15.57 13.43
N GLY A 15 -15.11 -15.32 14.73
CA GLY A 15 -14.80 -16.34 15.75
C GLY A 15 -13.31 -16.59 15.98
N GLY A 16 -12.45 -15.72 15.47
CA GLY A 16 -11.02 -15.82 15.71
C GLY A 16 -10.67 -15.67 17.20
N ALA A 17 -9.96 -16.66 17.78
CA ALA A 17 -9.64 -16.68 19.19
C ALA A 17 -8.77 -15.49 19.61
N SER A 18 -9.10 -14.86 20.75
CA SER A 18 -8.34 -13.76 21.37
C SER A 18 -6.86 -14.09 21.63
N LYS A 19 -6.54 -15.37 21.79
CA LYS A 19 -5.17 -15.88 21.98
C LYS A 19 -4.19 -15.48 20.88
N ASN A 20 -4.67 -15.11 19.70
CA ASN A 20 -3.84 -14.75 18.55
C ASN A 20 -3.81 -13.24 18.25
N LEU A 21 -4.22 -12.39 19.20
CA LEU A 21 -4.26 -10.92 19.00
C LEU A 21 -2.91 -10.37 18.52
N ARG A 22 -1.81 -10.84 19.07
CA ARG A 22 -0.45 -10.43 18.67
C ARG A 22 -0.16 -10.77 17.19
N GLU A 23 -0.57 -11.95 16.74
CA GLU A 23 -0.31 -12.38 15.35
C GLU A 23 -1.21 -11.64 14.35
N ILE A 24 -2.49 -11.42 14.68
CA ILE A 24 -3.36 -10.63 13.81
C ILE A 24 -2.92 -9.16 13.73
N THR A 25 -2.44 -8.58 14.83
CA THR A 25 -1.89 -7.22 14.83
C THR A 25 -0.67 -7.12 13.91
N LYS A 26 0.23 -8.11 13.91
CA LYS A 26 1.37 -8.14 12.97
C LYS A 26 0.90 -8.13 11.52
N VAL A 27 -0.06 -8.99 11.18
CA VAL A 27 -0.60 -9.02 9.81
C VAL A 27 -1.36 -7.73 9.50
N ALA A 28 -2.10 -7.18 10.44
CA ALA A 28 -2.80 -5.91 10.24
C ALA A 28 -1.86 -4.74 9.91
N VAL A 29 -0.66 -4.71 10.50
CA VAL A 29 0.38 -3.70 10.19
C VAL A 29 0.83 -3.77 8.72
N THR A 30 0.70 -4.91 8.04
CA THR A 30 1.09 -5.02 6.62
C THR A 30 0.28 -4.11 5.71
N ASN A 31 -0.96 -3.82 6.03
CA ASN A 31 -1.80 -2.87 5.28
C ASN A 31 -1.27 -1.43 5.42
N GLU A 32 -0.79 -1.06 6.61
CA GLU A 32 -0.18 0.25 6.85
C GLU A 32 1.18 0.38 6.14
N LEU A 33 1.97 -0.70 6.18
CA LEU A 33 3.25 -0.75 5.48
C LEU A 33 3.05 -0.64 3.96
N PHE A 34 2.06 -1.36 3.42
CA PHE A 34 1.66 -1.24 2.02
C PHE A 34 1.22 0.19 1.68
N GLN A 35 0.32 0.77 2.48
CA GLN A 35 -0.16 2.14 2.25
C GLN A 35 0.99 3.14 2.25
N THR A 36 1.91 3.02 3.21
CA THR A 36 3.08 3.91 3.27
C THR A 36 3.97 3.75 2.04
N ALA A 37 4.20 2.52 1.59
CA ALA A 37 5.01 2.22 0.42
C ALA A 37 4.36 2.75 -0.88
N ILE A 38 3.07 2.52 -1.10
CA ILE A 38 2.40 2.97 -2.32
C ILE A 38 2.28 4.49 -2.37
N LEU A 39 2.03 5.16 -1.24
CA LEU A 39 1.98 6.62 -1.17
C LEU A 39 3.33 7.26 -1.48
N ALA A 40 4.45 6.61 -1.15
CA ALA A 40 5.77 7.11 -1.52
C ALA A 40 6.01 7.08 -3.05
N GLN A 41 5.39 6.15 -3.78
CA GLN A 41 5.39 6.15 -5.25
C GLN A 41 4.39 7.15 -5.83
N ASP A 42 3.18 7.20 -5.27
CA ASP A 42 2.13 8.13 -5.66
C ASP A 42 2.61 9.59 -5.62
N ASP A 43 3.30 9.97 -4.55
CA ASP A 43 3.80 11.33 -4.35
C ASP A 43 4.68 11.84 -5.50
N PHE A 44 5.60 11.03 -6.02
CA PHE A 44 6.42 11.49 -7.13
C PHE A 44 5.70 11.39 -8.48
N MET A 45 4.80 10.41 -8.68
CA MET A 45 3.99 10.29 -9.88
C MET A 45 3.06 11.49 -10.04
N ASP A 46 2.45 11.94 -8.93
CA ASP A 46 1.55 13.10 -8.88
C ASP A 46 2.30 14.42 -8.68
N LYS A 47 3.63 14.40 -8.60
CA LYS A 47 4.48 15.56 -8.32
C LYS A 47 4.08 16.29 -7.02
N SER A 48 3.64 15.55 -6.02
CA SER A 48 3.22 16.07 -4.71
C SER A 48 4.44 16.30 -3.81
N PRO A 49 4.84 17.54 -3.55
CA PRO A 49 6.04 17.80 -2.75
C PRO A 49 5.82 17.58 -1.25
N LEU A 50 4.57 17.58 -0.80
CA LEU A 50 4.18 17.46 0.59
C LEU A 50 3.20 16.30 0.79
N ARG A 51 3.38 15.57 1.89
CA ARG A 51 2.44 14.58 2.39
C ARG A 51 2.12 14.88 3.86
N ARG A 52 0.83 15.14 4.17
CA ARG A 52 0.39 15.47 5.55
C ARG A 52 1.15 16.64 6.18
N GLY A 53 1.49 17.65 5.38
CA GLY A 53 2.17 18.87 5.85
C GLY A 53 3.69 18.75 6.00
N VAL A 54 4.29 17.59 5.69
CA VAL A 54 5.75 17.41 5.67
C VAL A 54 6.25 17.05 4.26
N PRO A 55 7.55 17.24 3.95
CA PRO A 55 8.08 16.82 2.65
C PRO A 55 7.80 15.35 2.36
N SER A 56 7.34 15.05 1.14
CA SER A 56 7.19 13.68 0.67
C SER A 56 8.55 12.97 0.61
N LEU A 57 8.55 11.64 0.56
CA LEU A 57 9.78 10.85 0.70
C LEU A 57 10.83 11.24 -0.35
N TYR A 58 10.43 11.36 -1.62
CA TYR A 58 11.38 11.71 -2.68
C TYR A 58 11.97 13.12 -2.51
N VAL A 59 11.18 14.08 -2.00
CA VAL A 59 11.65 15.45 -1.71
C VAL A 59 12.60 15.45 -0.51
N ALA A 60 12.27 14.73 0.55
CA ALA A 60 13.13 14.63 1.72
C ALA A 60 14.51 14.03 1.38
N ILE A 61 14.55 13.05 0.48
CA ILE A 61 15.80 12.43 0.02
C ILE A 61 16.56 13.36 -0.94
N ASP A 62 15.87 14.08 -1.83
CA ASP A 62 16.45 15.13 -2.68
C ASP A 62 17.14 16.18 -1.84
N ASP A 63 16.45 16.71 -0.81
CA ASP A 63 17.02 17.69 0.13
C ASP A 63 18.21 17.13 0.90
N TRP A 64 18.13 15.87 1.33
CA TRP A 64 19.24 15.21 2.01
C TRP A 64 20.48 15.09 1.10
N HIS A 65 20.29 14.72 -0.17
CA HIS A 65 21.33 14.65 -1.18
C HIS A 65 22.03 16.02 -1.37
N LYS A 66 21.24 17.09 -1.54
CA LYS A 66 21.74 18.47 -1.69
C LYS A 66 22.52 18.92 -0.47
N LYS A 67 21.99 18.72 0.74
CA LYS A 67 22.65 19.09 2.01
C LYS A 67 23.99 18.38 2.19
N ARG A 68 24.13 17.16 1.70
CA ARG A 68 25.39 16.39 1.75
C ARG A 68 26.32 16.65 0.57
N ARG A 69 25.94 17.51 -0.36
CA ARG A 69 26.69 17.84 -1.58
C ARG A 69 27.12 16.61 -2.36
N MET A 70 26.22 15.63 -2.49
CA MET A 70 26.46 14.41 -3.24
C MET A 70 26.49 14.70 -4.74
N LEU A 71 27.17 13.85 -5.52
CA LEU A 71 27.27 14.03 -6.96
C LEU A 71 25.99 13.55 -7.68
N GLY A 72 25.73 14.17 -8.83
CA GLY A 72 24.64 13.78 -9.74
C GLY A 72 23.34 14.57 -9.51
N ASP A 73 22.30 14.17 -10.22
CA ASP A 73 20.96 14.76 -10.14
C ASP A 73 20.27 14.32 -8.82
N SER A 74 20.10 15.28 -7.93
CA SER A 74 19.51 15.04 -6.61
C SER A 74 18.04 14.63 -6.65
N LEU A 75 17.26 15.17 -7.58
CA LEU A 75 15.85 14.82 -7.73
C LEU A 75 15.70 13.39 -8.26
N HIS A 76 16.46 13.05 -9.30
CA HIS A 76 16.49 11.68 -9.82
C HIS A 76 16.93 10.67 -8.75
N PHE A 77 17.94 11.04 -7.94
CA PHE A 77 18.36 10.24 -6.80
C PHE A 77 17.22 10.04 -5.80
N GLY A 78 16.52 11.13 -5.42
CA GLY A 78 15.38 11.09 -4.50
C GLY A 78 14.27 10.15 -4.97
N VAL A 79 13.86 10.27 -6.24
CA VAL A 79 12.85 9.41 -6.87
C VAL A 79 13.31 7.95 -6.90
N SER A 80 14.55 7.70 -7.33
CA SER A 80 15.10 6.33 -7.41
C SER A 80 15.11 5.63 -6.04
N GLN A 81 15.47 6.35 -5.00
CA GLN A 81 15.45 5.81 -3.63
C GLN A 81 14.04 5.59 -3.12
N ALA A 82 13.09 6.48 -3.42
CA ALA A 82 11.69 6.31 -3.06
C ALA A 82 11.08 5.04 -3.69
N ILE A 83 11.40 4.76 -4.96
CA ILE A 83 11.00 3.52 -5.65
C ILE A 83 11.56 2.28 -4.93
N ASN A 84 12.86 2.29 -4.60
CA ASN A 84 13.49 1.16 -3.93
C ASN A 84 12.92 0.92 -2.53
N ILE A 85 12.71 1.99 -1.74
CA ILE A 85 12.12 1.92 -0.40
C ILE A 85 10.69 1.38 -0.47
N SER A 86 9.89 1.81 -1.45
CA SER A 86 8.54 1.29 -1.66
C SER A 86 8.55 -0.19 -2.02
N THR A 87 9.46 -0.61 -2.89
CA THR A 87 9.63 -2.02 -3.27
C THR A 87 9.97 -2.88 -2.05
N ILE A 88 10.89 -2.42 -1.21
CA ILE A 88 11.22 -3.09 0.06
C ILE A 88 9.96 -3.19 0.94
N GLY A 89 9.16 -2.12 1.04
CA GLY A 89 7.94 -2.09 1.83
C GLY A 89 6.92 -3.15 1.40
N PHE A 90 6.72 -3.35 0.09
CA PHE A 90 5.81 -4.38 -0.44
C PHE A 90 6.26 -5.80 -0.07
N PHE A 91 7.53 -6.10 -0.25
CA PHE A 91 8.05 -7.43 0.07
C PHE A 91 8.11 -7.70 1.58
N LEU A 92 8.45 -6.70 2.41
CA LEU A 92 8.38 -6.83 3.86
C LEU A 92 6.94 -7.11 4.35
N ALA A 93 5.94 -6.44 3.76
CA ALA A 93 4.56 -6.71 4.09
C ALA A 93 4.17 -8.17 3.78
N SER A 94 4.52 -8.67 2.60
CA SER A 94 4.28 -10.06 2.21
C SER A 94 5.01 -11.05 3.14
N ASP A 95 6.26 -10.77 3.50
CA ASP A 95 7.07 -11.61 4.38
C ASP A 95 6.49 -11.70 5.80
N ILE A 96 5.99 -10.60 6.36
CA ILE A 96 5.31 -10.58 7.66
C ILE A 96 4.09 -11.52 7.66
N ILE A 97 3.30 -11.55 6.57
CA ILE A 97 2.17 -12.49 6.45
C ILE A 97 2.69 -13.93 6.41
N ALA A 98 3.71 -14.21 5.61
CA ALA A 98 4.29 -15.53 5.44
C ALA A 98 4.87 -16.08 6.76
N GLN A 99 5.51 -15.24 7.56
CA GLN A 99 6.11 -15.61 8.85
C GLN A 99 5.12 -15.62 10.02
N SER A 100 3.86 -15.22 9.82
CA SER A 100 2.85 -15.25 10.87
C SER A 100 2.54 -16.69 11.33
N LYS A 101 2.01 -16.84 12.55
CA LYS A 101 1.69 -18.15 13.14
C LYS A 101 0.29 -18.68 12.77
N PHE A 102 -0.28 -18.19 11.69
CA PHE A 102 -1.53 -18.75 11.16
C PHE A 102 -1.29 -20.06 10.40
N PRO A 103 -2.34 -20.91 10.24
CA PRO A 103 -2.26 -22.11 9.41
C PRO A 103 -1.75 -21.79 8.00
N ALA A 104 -0.99 -22.68 7.40
CA ALA A 104 -0.36 -22.48 6.09
C ALA A 104 -1.38 -22.10 5.00
N GLU A 105 -2.54 -22.77 4.99
CA GLU A 105 -3.63 -22.49 4.04
C GLU A 105 -4.15 -21.03 4.18
N ASN A 106 -4.37 -20.58 5.42
CA ASN A 106 -4.86 -19.22 5.70
C ASN A 106 -3.82 -18.17 5.30
N LYS A 107 -2.53 -18.44 5.54
CA LYS A 107 -1.44 -17.56 5.09
C LYS A 107 -1.38 -17.45 3.57
N ILE A 108 -1.51 -18.56 2.86
CA ILE A 108 -1.53 -18.57 1.38
C ILE A 108 -2.69 -17.72 0.85
N LYS A 109 -3.89 -17.86 1.42
CA LYS A 109 -5.05 -17.03 1.08
C LYS A 109 -4.80 -15.56 1.36
N ALA A 110 -4.24 -15.23 2.53
CA ALA A 110 -3.92 -13.85 2.90
C ALA A 110 -2.86 -13.21 1.97
N ILE A 111 -1.80 -13.94 1.62
CA ILE A 111 -0.79 -13.49 0.65
C ILE A 111 -1.42 -13.28 -0.73
N SER A 112 -2.31 -14.18 -1.17
CA SER A 112 -3.04 -14.02 -2.44
C SER A 112 -3.89 -12.76 -2.46
N VAL A 113 -4.57 -12.43 -1.35
CA VAL A 113 -5.32 -11.17 -1.20
C VAL A 113 -4.37 -9.98 -1.26
N PHE A 114 -3.27 -10.03 -0.52
CA PHE A 114 -2.27 -8.97 -0.52
C PHE A 114 -1.73 -8.70 -1.93
N ASN A 115 -1.35 -9.74 -2.67
CA ASN A 115 -0.86 -9.60 -4.04
C ASN A 115 -1.92 -8.98 -4.98
N LYS A 116 -3.21 -9.32 -4.80
CA LYS A 116 -4.32 -8.70 -5.54
C LYS A 116 -4.46 -7.21 -5.19
N ILE A 117 -4.34 -6.84 -3.90
CA ILE A 117 -4.35 -5.45 -3.48
C ILE A 117 -3.25 -4.66 -4.20
N VAL A 118 -2.01 -5.16 -4.17
CA VAL A 118 -0.87 -4.52 -4.86
C VAL A 118 -1.15 -4.36 -6.34
N THR A 119 -1.60 -5.43 -7.01
CA THR A 119 -1.87 -5.44 -8.45
C THR A 119 -2.98 -4.45 -8.82
N TYR A 120 -4.10 -4.50 -8.12
CA TYR A 120 -5.24 -3.63 -8.43
C TYR A 120 -4.93 -2.16 -8.14
N THR A 121 -4.22 -1.86 -7.05
CA THR A 121 -3.82 -0.48 -6.75
C THR A 121 -2.87 0.06 -7.84
N ALA A 122 -1.93 -0.75 -8.33
CA ALA A 122 -1.06 -0.37 -9.44
C ALA A 122 -1.84 -0.14 -10.74
N LEU A 123 -2.84 -0.99 -11.06
CA LEU A 123 -3.72 -0.78 -12.21
C LEU A 123 -4.55 0.51 -12.04
N GLY A 124 -5.05 0.78 -10.84
CA GLY A 124 -5.76 2.02 -10.54
C GLY A 124 -4.87 3.25 -10.74
N GLN A 125 -3.61 3.20 -10.34
CA GLN A 125 -2.64 4.27 -10.57
C GLN A 125 -2.33 4.48 -12.07
N ILE A 126 -2.24 3.42 -12.84
CA ILE A 126 -2.10 3.51 -14.31
C ILE A 126 -3.30 4.23 -14.92
N LEU A 127 -4.52 3.91 -14.48
CA LEU A 127 -5.73 4.58 -14.96
C LEU A 127 -5.73 6.06 -14.55
N ASP A 128 -5.37 6.37 -13.32
CA ASP A 128 -5.33 7.73 -12.79
C ASP A 128 -4.37 8.65 -13.56
N ILE A 129 -3.22 8.11 -13.97
CA ILE A 129 -2.25 8.84 -14.81
C ILE A 129 -2.72 8.94 -16.25
N ASN A 130 -3.35 7.91 -16.81
CA ASN A 130 -3.72 7.86 -18.21
C ASN A 130 -4.94 8.72 -18.54
N ILE A 131 -5.97 8.71 -17.67
CA ILE A 131 -7.22 9.43 -17.91
C ILE A 131 -7.00 10.94 -18.16
N PRO A 132 -6.19 11.66 -17.38
CA PRO A 132 -5.87 13.06 -17.67
C PRO A 132 -5.09 13.26 -18.97
N ALA A 133 -4.28 12.29 -19.39
CA ALA A 133 -3.42 12.38 -20.56
C ALA A 133 -4.17 12.14 -21.88
N ILE A 134 -5.33 11.47 -21.85
CA ILE A 134 -6.14 11.20 -23.04
C ILE A 134 -6.98 12.43 -23.37
N GLN A 135 -6.95 12.85 -24.66
CA GLN A 135 -7.82 13.91 -25.16
C GLN A 135 -9.25 13.39 -25.34
N GLY A 136 -10.23 14.19 -24.99
CA GLY A 136 -11.65 13.88 -25.15
C GLY A 136 -12.45 13.97 -23.86
N GLU A 137 -13.73 13.62 -23.95
CA GLU A 137 -14.65 13.65 -22.84
C GLU A 137 -14.38 12.51 -21.87
N LYS A 138 -14.29 12.83 -20.58
CA LYS A 138 -14.06 11.85 -19.50
C LYS A 138 -15.42 11.37 -18.97
N ARG A 139 -15.58 10.06 -18.90
CA ARG A 139 -16.82 9.44 -18.44
C ARG A 139 -16.78 9.25 -16.93
N GLU A 140 -17.92 9.36 -16.28
CA GLU A 140 -18.11 9.04 -14.85
C GLU A 140 -17.52 7.64 -14.51
N LYS A 141 -17.74 6.67 -15.40
CA LYS A 141 -17.18 5.32 -15.23
C LYS A 141 -15.65 5.31 -15.08
N ASP A 142 -14.94 6.16 -15.78
CA ASP A 142 -13.48 6.21 -15.73
C ASP A 142 -13.00 6.64 -14.33
N VAL A 143 -13.70 7.58 -13.70
CA VAL A 143 -13.46 8.02 -12.32
C VAL A 143 -13.80 6.91 -11.32
N LEU A 144 -14.95 6.26 -11.49
CA LEU A 144 -15.37 5.15 -10.63
C LEU A 144 -14.40 3.94 -10.71
N ASP A 145 -13.86 3.67 -11.89
CA ASP A 145 -12.86 2.60 -12.05
C ASP A 145 -11.55 2.97 -11.32
N VAL A 146 -11.10 4.23 -11.36
CA VAL A 146 -9.95 4.69 -10.55
C VAL A 146 -10.23 4.49 -9.06
N GLU A 147 -11.34 5.00 -8.54
CA GLU A 147 -11.70 4.85 -7.13
C GLU A 147 -11.77 3.38 -6.70
N ARG A 148 -12.35 2.53 -7.53
CA ARG A 148 -12.48 1.09 -7.28
C ARG A 148 -11.11 0.41 -7.19
N PHE A 149 -10.20 0.69 -8.12
CA PHE A 149 -8.91 0.01 -8.20
C PHE A 149 -7.84 0.69 -7.35
N LYS A 150 -7.74 2.02 -7.39
CA LYS A 150 -6.71 2.77 -6.65
C LYS A 150 -7.01 2.83 -5.15
N THR A 151 -8.30 2.95 -4.74
CA THR A 151 -8.65 3.26 -3.34
C THR A 151 -9.36 2.11 -2.64
N ALA A 152 -10.52 1.65 -3.13
CA ALA A 152 -11.37 0.71 -2.41
C ALA A 152 -10.71 -0.65 -2.13
N GLN A 153 -9.81 -1.10 -3.01
CA GLN A 153 -9.14 -2.39 -2.88
C GLN A 153 -8.25 -2.45 -1.63
N TYR A 154 -7.43 -1.44 -1.38
CA TYR A 154 -6.51 -1.47 -0.25
C TYR A 154 -7.10 -0.88 1.03
N THR A 155 -8.09 0.01 0.94
CA THR A 155 -8.67 0.65 2.13
C THR A 155 -9.72 -0.20 2.82
N ALA A 156 -10.52 -0.97 2.08
CA ALA A 156 -11.63 -1.73 2.66
C ALA A 156 -11.64 -3.20 2.22
N ILE A 157 -11.74 -3.50 0.92
CA ILE A 157 -11.98 -4.85 0.43
C ILE A 157 -10.86 -5.82 0.85
N GLY A 158 -9.62 -5.42 0.68
CA GLY A 158 -8.46 -6.24 1.00
C GLY A 158 -8.30 -6.56 2.48
N PRO A 159 -8.22 -5.53 3.37
CA PRO A 159 -8.12 -5.74 4.81
C PRO A 159 -9.23 -6.61 5.37
N LEU A 160 -10.49 -6.37 4.95
CA LEU A 160 -11.65 -7.14 5.36
C LEU A 160 -11.55 -8.61 4.90
N THR A 161 -11.20 -8.85 3.63
CA THR A 161 -11.05 -10.19 3.07
C THR A 161 -9.89 -10.95 3.73
N MET A 162 -8.78 -10.26 3.98
CA MET A 162 -7.62 -10.85 4.67
C MET A 162 -7.97 -11.26 6.09
N GLY A 163 -8.70 -10.42 6.84
CA GLY A 163 -9.18 -10.72 8.19
C GLY A 163 -10.09 -11.95 8.21
N ALA A 164 -11.01 -12.06 7.24
CA ALA A 164 -11.90 -13.20 7.11
C ALA A 164 -11.13 -14.52 6.87
N TYR A 165 -10.19 -14.53 5.92
CA TYR A 165 -9.36 -15.73 5.67
C TYR A 165 -8.47 -16.13 6.85
N LEU A 166 -8.02 -15.18 7.65
CA LEU A 166 -7.22 -15.48 8.84
C LEU A 166 -8.07 -15.98 10.02
N ALA A 167 -9.38 -15.78 9.97
CA ALA A 167 -10.31 -16.32 10.95
C ALA A 167 -10.59 -17.82 10.76
N GLY A 168 -10.57 -18.32 9.53
CA GLY A 168 -10.78 -19.72 9.15
C GLY A 168 -11.87 -19.87 8.13
#